data_d2fe09f3983325d4d0a3f0fc84348b83
#
_entry.id   d2fe09f3983325d4d0a3f0fc84348b83
#
_cell.length_a   1.000
_cell.length_b   1.000
_cell.length_c   1.000
_cell.angle_alpha   90.00
_cell.angle_beta   90.00
_cell.angle_gamma   90.00
#
_symmetry.space_group_name_H-M   'P 1'
#
loop_
_entity.id
_entity.type
_entity.pdbx_description
1 polymer ?
#
loop_
_entity_poly.entity_id
_entity_poly.type
_entity_poly.pdbx_seq_one_letter_code
_entity_poly.pdbx_strand_id
1 'polypeptide(L)'
;MKSATPIGMRLLALFFAFGACMCALTIGLLLFPGGTLDSLWQLNPEAHAAFQRMGGLSILLMSAVGVACALAAIGLARNARWGCSLGILILVVNLVGDLTNAFVRHDLRTLIGVPIAGAIIFYLAPEAKSRQSGNVISDR
;
A
#
# COMPACT_ATOMS: atom_id res chain seq x y z
N MET A 1 21.79 -9.99 -19.66
CA MET A 1 22.20 -9.89 -18.24
C MET A 1 21.01 -9.43 -17.42
N LYS A 2 20.53 -10.25 -16.49
CA LYS A 2 19.47 -9.80 -15.54
C LYS A 2 20.09 -8.77 -14.62
N SER A 3 19.80 -7.49 -14.81
CA SER A 3 20.16 -6.44 -13.86
C SER A 3 19.64 -6.84 -12.49
N ALA A 4 20.52 -6.99 -11.52
CA ALA A 4 20.11 -7.27 -10.14
C ALA A 4 19.18 -6.16 -9.69
N THR A 5 18.00 -6.53 -9.20
CA THR A 5 17.03 -5.57 -8.68
C THR A 5 17.68 -4.82 -7.52
N PRO A 6 17.73 -3.48 -7.53
CA PRO A 6 18.33 -2.72 -6.44
C PRO A 6 17.67 -3.06 -5.11
N ILE A 7 18.44 -3.09 -4.03
CA ILE A 7 18.00 -3.51 -2.70
C ILE A 7 16.74 -2.72 -2.27
N GLY A 8 16.69 -1.41 -2.57
CA GLY A 8 15.53 -0.58 -2.28
C GLY A 8 14.23 -1.07 -2.93
N MET A 9 14.30 -1.55 -4.18
CA MET A 9 13.12 -2.09 -4.88
C MET A 9 12.63 -3.40 -4.24
N ARG A 10 13.55 -4.23 -3.73
CA ARG A 10 13.18 -5.46 -3.01
C ARG A 10 12.51 -5.14 -1.67
N LEU A 11 13.05 -4.17 -0.93
CA LEU A 11 12.46 -3.72 0.33
C LEU A 11 11.06 -3.14 0.12
N LEU A 12 10.86 -2.36 -0.94
CA LEU A 12 9.54 -1.84 -1.30
C LEU A 12 8.58 -2.96 -1.73
N ALA A 13 9.04 -3.93 -2.49
CA ALA A 13 8.24 -5.10 -2.85
C ALA A 13 7.80 -5.87 -1.60
N LEU A 14 8.68 -6.06 -0.62
CA LEU A 14 8.35 -6.68 0.67
C LEU A 14 7.35 -5.84 1.47
N PHE A 15 7.49 -4.52 1.48
CA PHE A 15 6.55 -3.61 2.14
C PHE A 15 5.13 -3.74 1.56
N PHE A 16 4.99 -3.74 0.23
CA PHE A 16 3.69 -3.93 -0.42
C PHE A 16 3.15 -5.35 -0.25
N ALA A 17 4.01 -6.37 -0.25
CA ALA A 17 3.61 -7.74 0.04
C ALA A 17 3.05 -7.87 1.47
N PHE A 18 3.70 -7.22 2.44
CA PHE A 18 3.20 -7.14 3.81
C PHE A 18 1.84 -6.44 3.87
N GLY A 19 1.66 -5.31 3.16
CA GLY A 19 0.37 -4.63 3.05
C GLY A 19 -0.73 -5.53 2.49
N ALA A 20 -0.44 -6.31 1.44
CA ALA A 20 -1.38 -7.28 0.88
C ALA A 20 -1.76 -8.37 1.90
N CYS A 21 -0.80 -8.88 2.66
CA CYS A 21 -1.05 -9.87 3.72
C CYS A 21 -1.94 -9.29 4.83
N MET A 22 -1.70 -8.04 5.23
CA MET A 22 -2.53 -7.35 6.24
C MET A 22 -3.96 -7.14 5.74
N CYS A 23 -4.17 -6.80 4.47
CA CYS A 23 -5.50 -6.72 3.88
C CYS A 23 -6.20 -8.09 3.88
N ALA A 24 -5.51 -9.16 3.50
CA ALA A 24 -6.05 -10.51 3.53
C ALA A 24 -6.43 -10.95 4.96
N LEU A 25 -5.58 -10.64 5.94
CA LEU A 25 -5.87 -10.91 7.36
C LEU A 25 -7.12 -10.14 7.80
N THR A 26 -7.24 -8.85 7.47
CA THR A 26 -8.41 -8.03 7.81
C THR A 26 -9.68 -8.57 7.19
N ILE A 27 -9.63 -9.01 5.93
CA ILE A 27 -10.77 -9.67 5.26
C ILE A 27 -11.15 -10.96 6.01
N GLY A 28 -10.18 -11.79 6.39
CA GLY A 28 -10.40 -13.00 7.17
C GLY A 28 -11.10 -12.72 8.50
N LEU A 29 -10.65 -11.69 9.22
CA LEU A 29 -11.26 -11.25 10.48
C LEU A 29 -12.69 -10.73 10.30
N LEU A 30 -12.98 -10.07 9.18
CA LEU A 30 -14.33 -9.56 8.87
C LEU A 30 -15.29 -10.69 8.44
N LEU A 31 -14.78 -11.74 7.78
CA LEU A 31 -15.59 -12.86 7.30
C LEU A 31 -15.89 -13.88 8.42
N PHE A 32 -14.99 -14.01 9.40
CA PHE A 32 -15.09 -14.99 10.48
C PHE A 32 -15.10 -14.32 11.86
N PRO A 33 -16.17 -13.56 12.20
CA PRO A 33 -16.29 -12.91 13.51
C PRO A 33 -16.40 -13.96 14.62
N GLY A 34 -15.80 -13.70 15.77
CA GLY A 34 -15.81 -14.61 16.93
C GLY A 34 -14.76 -15.73 16.87
N GLY A 35 -13.84 -15.69 15.91
CA GLY A 35 -12.71 -16.62 15.85
C GLY A 35 -11.61 -16.30 16.87
N THR A 36 -10.63 -17.21 17.00
CA THR A 36 -9.47 -17.03 17.90
C THR A 36 -8.64 -15.78 17.60
N LEU A 37 -8.70 -15.30 16.37
CA LEU A 37 -8.00 -14.08 15.90
C LEU A 37 -8.76 -12.78 16.20
N ASP A 38 -10.00 -12.89 16.69
CA ASP A 38 -10.85 -11.71 16.96
C ASP A 38 -10.27 -10.80 18.04
N SER A 39 -9.42 -11.36 18.91
CA SER A 39 -8.64 -10.61 19.88
C SER A 39 -7.71 -9.55 19.26
N LEU A 40 -7.34 -9.70 17.99
CA LEU A 40 -6.53 -8.71 17.26
C LEU A 40 -7.27 -7.36 17.09
N TRP A 41 -8.60 -7.36 17.09
CA TRP A 41 -9.38 -6.13 17.05
C TRP A 41 -9.22 -5.26 18.32
N GLN A 42 -8.77 -5.86 19.43
CA GLN A 42 -8.46 -5.12 20.66
C GLN A 42 -7.26 -4.16 20.45
N LEU A 43 -6.39 -4.44 19.48
CA LEU A 43 -5.27 -3.57 19.13
C LEU A 43 -5.73 -2.28 18.45
N ASN A 44 -6.88 -2.33 17.74
CA ASN A 44 -7.43 -1.16 17.06
C ASN A 44 -8.98 -1.21 17.03
N PRO A 45 -9.64 -0.93 18.16
CA PRO A 45 -11.10 -1.02 18.28
C PRO A 45 -11.82 0.02 17.41
N GLU A 46 -11.19 1.17 17.13
CA GLU A 46 -11.76 2.21 16.27
C GLU A 46 -11.84 1.75 14.81
N ALA A 47 -10.79 1.09 14.31
CA ALA A 47 -10.81 0.50 12.98
C ALA A 47 -11.89 -0.58 12.87
N HIS A 48 -12.03 -1.45 13.89
CA HIS A 48 -13.09 -2.45 13.94
C HIS A 48 -14.49 -1.82 13.82
N ALA A 49 -14.76 -0.79 14.62
CA ALA A 49 -16.04 -0.08 14.56
C ALA A 49 -16.28 0.59 13.20
N ALA A 50 -15.23 1.15 12.58
CA ALA A 50 -15.32 1.74 11.25
C ALA A 50 -15.64 0.70 10.17
N PHE A 51 -14.97 -0.45 10.19
CA PHE A 51 -15.24 -1.55 9.26
C PHE A 51 -16.65 -2.13 9.43
N GLN A 52 -17.12 -2.27 10.67
CA GLN A 52 -18.49 -2.73 10.94
C GLN A 52 -19.54 -1.76 10.39
N ARG A 53 -19.32 -0.44 10.52
CA ARG A 53 -20.23 0.57 9.95
C ARG A 53 -20.31 0.50 8.43
N MET A 54 -19.19 0.20 7.75
CA MET A 54 -19.15 0.07 6.30
C MET A 54 -19.72 -1.28 5.80
N GLY A 55 -19.80 -2.28 6.66
CA GLY A 55 -20.34 -3.62 6.32
C GLY A 55 -19.61 -4.26 5.14
N GLY A 56 -20.36 -4.76 4.15
CA GLY A 56 -19.78 -5.42 2.97
C GLY A 56 -18.87 -4.55 2.11
N LEU A 57 -19.04 -3.23 2.16
CA LEU A 57 -18.18 -2.27 1.45
C LEU A 57 -16.74 -2.33 1.98
N SER A 58 -16.55 -2.60 3.27
CA SER A 58 -15.21 -2.74 3.86
C SER A 58 -14.44 -3.93 3.25
N ILE A 59 -15.11 -5.05 3.02
CA ILE A 59 -14.51 -6.24 2.39
C ILE A 59 -14.11 -5.94 0.96
N LEU A 60 -15.00 -5.28 0.19
CA LEU A 60 -14.72 -4.89 -1.18
C LEU A 60 -13.51 -3.94 -1.25
N LEU A 61 -13.47 -2.93 -0.38
CA LEU A 61 -12.38 -1.96 -0.31
C LEU A 61 -11.06 -2.64 0.05
N MET A 62 -11.04 -3.48 1.08
CA MET A 62 -9.84 -4.21 1.51
C MET A 62 -9.37 -5.18 0.44
N SER A 63 -10.28 -5.82 -0.30
CA SER A 63 -9.94 -6.68 -1.44
C SER A 63 -9.28 -5.88 -2.55
N ALA A 64 -9.84 -4.74 -2.92
CA ALA A 64 -9.27 -3.88 -3.97
C ALA A 64 -7.87 -3.38 -3.60
N VAL A 65 -7.69 -2.89 -2.36
CA VAL A 65 -6.39 -2.42 -1.86
C VAL A 65 -5.39 -3.58 -1.76
N GLY A 66 -5.81 -4.75 -1.27
CA GLY A 66 -4.96 -5.93 -1.16
C GLY A 66 -4.45 -6.41 -2.51
N VAL A 67 -5.33 -6.47 -3.52
CA VAL A 67 -4.95 -6.81 -4.90
C VAL A 67 -3.99 -5.77 -5.48
N ALA A 68 -4.27 -4.48 -5.30
CA ALA A 68 -3.38 -3.41 -5.75
C ALA A 68 -1.99 -3.51 -5.12
N CYS A 69 -1.90 -3.76 -3.81
CA CYS A 69 -0.64 -3.99 -3.10
C CYS A 69 0.10 -5.23 -3.61
N ALA A 70 -0.60 -6.34 -3.84
CA ALA A 70 0.00 -7.56 -4.38
C ALA A 70 0.58 -7.32 -5.79
N LEU A 71 -0.17 -6.65 -6.66
CA LEU A 71 0.30 -6.27 -7.99
C LEU A 71 1.51 -5.34 -7.92
N ALA A 72 1.50 -4.32 -7.05
CA ALA A 72 2.63 -3.44 -6.84
C ALA A 72 3.87 -4.23 -6.37
N ALA A 73 3.72 -5.14 -5.42
CA ALA A 73 4.80 -6.00 -4.93
C ALA A 73 5.42 -6.84 -6.06
N ILE A 74 4.58 -7.49 -6.89
CA ILE A 74 5.03 -8.29 -8.04
C ILE A 74 5.74 -7.40 -9.07
N GLY A 75 5.16 -6.24 -9.39
CA GLY A 75 5.74 -5.30 -10.35
C GLY A 75 7.10 -4.78 -9.91
N LEU A 76 7.24 -4.41 -8.63
CA LEU A 76 8.50 -3.96 -8.04
C LEU A 76 9.55 -5.09 -7.98
N ALA A 77 9.15 -6.31 -7.59
CA ALA A 77 10.03 -7.47 -7.56
C ALA A 77 10.56 -7.83 -8.96
N ARG A 78 9.73 -7.65 -10.00
CA ARG A 78 10.09 -7.87 -11.40
C ARG A 78 10.80 -6.68 -12.04
N ASN A 79 11.02 -5.60 -11.28
CA ASN A 79 11.62 -4.36 -11.77
C ASN A 79 10.83 -3.74 -12.94
N ALA A 80 9.51 -3.93 -12.95
CA ALA A 80 8.62 -3.44 -13.99
C ALA A 80 8.24 -1.97 -13.74
N ARG A 81 8.15 -1.18 -14.81
CA ARG A 81 7.80 0.26 -14.75
C ARG A 81 6.42 0.50 -14.14
N TRP A 82 5.45 -0.31 -14.53
CA TRP A 82 4.09 -0.21 -14.03
C TRP A 82 4.00 -0.45 -12.51
N GLY A 83 4.89 -1.31 -11.96
CA GLY A 83 4.97 -1.57 -10.53
C GLY A 83 5.36 -0.33 -9.72
N CYS A 84 6.34 0.46 -10.23
CA CYS A 84 6.72 1.74 -9.61
C CYS A 84 5.55 2.74 -9.64
N SER A 85 4.89 2.90 -10.78
CA SER A 85 3.76 3.82 -10.94
C SER A 85 2.59 3.42 -10.05
N LEU A 86 2.27 2.14 -9.99
CA LEU A 86 1.20 1.63 -9.12
C LEU A 86 1.55 1.81 -7.64
N GLY A 87 2.80 1.56 -7.24
CA GLY A 87 3.27 1.80 -5.88
C GLY A 87 3.15 3.26 -5.47
N ILE A 88 3.56 4.20 -6.34
CA ILE A 88 3.41 5.63 -6.10
C ILE A 88 1.92 6.00 -5.97
N LEU A 89 1.06 5.50 -6.85
CA LEU A 89 -0.37 5.78 -6.81
C LEU A 89 -0.99 5.33 -5.48
N ILE A 90 -0.69 4.10 -5.02
CA ILE A 90 -1.18 3.58 -3.74
C ILE A 90 -0.71 4.47 -2.58
N LEU A 91 0.57 4.86 -2.57
CA LEU A 91 1.13 5.71 -1.52
C LEU A 91 0.49 7.10 -1.51
N VAL A 92 0.23 7.70 -2.67
CA VAL A 92 -0.45 8.99 -2.78
C VAL A 92 -1.89 8.89 -2.26
N VAL A 93 -2.62 7.85 -2.64
CA VAL A 93 -4.00 7.62 -2.14
C VAL A 93 -4.01 7.45 -0.63
N ASN A 94 -3.09 6.65 -0.07
CA ASN A 94 -2.96 6.51 1.38
C ASN A 94 -2.60 7.83 2.06
N LEU A 95 -1.65 8.58 1.51
CA LEU A 95 -1.25 9.88 2.04
C LEU A 95 -2.42 10.86 2.11
N VAL A 96 -3.24 10.94 1.04
CA VAL A 96 -4.44 11.76 1.00
C VAL A 96 -5.46 11.28 2.03
N GLY A 97 -5.64 9.96 2.17
CA GLY A 97 -6.51 9.35 3.18
C GLY A 97 -6.08 9.69 4.61
N ASP A 98 -4.79 9.55 4.91
CA ASP A 98 -4.22 9.87 6.23
C ASP A 98 -4.35 11.35 6.56
N LEU A 99 -4.06 12.24 5.61
CA LEU A 99 -4.25 13.68 5.78
C LEU A 99 -5.71 14.03 6.03
N THR A 100 -6.63 13.48 5.23
CA THR A 100 -8.06 13.71 5.40
C THR A 100 -8.52 13.24 6.78
N ASN A 101 -8.08 12.05 7.21
CA ASN A 101 -8.42 11.51 8.51
C ASN A 101 -7.84 12.35 9.66
N ALA A 102 -6.59 12.82 9.52
CA ALA A 102 -5.96 13.71 10.50
C ALA A 102 -6.72 15.03 10.65
N PHE A 103 -7.17 15.64 9.53
CA PHE A 103 -7.95 16.87 9.57
C PHE A 103 -9.36 16.67 10.17
N VAL A 104 -10.05 15.59 9.81
CA VAL A 104 -11.43 15.33 10.24
C VAL A 104 -11.50 14.88 11.69
N ARG A 105 -10.54 14.07 12.14
CA ARG A 105 -10.55 13.47 13.48
C ARG A 105 -9.63 14.15 14.48
N HIS A 106 -8.82 15.13 14.05
CA HIS A 106 -7.76 15.76 14.87
C HIS A 106 -6.80 14.75 15.49
N ASP A 107 -6.62 13.58 14.86
CA ASP A 107 -5.73 12.53 15.34
C ASP A 107 -4.37 12.61 14.66
N LEU A 108 -3.40 13.20 15.39
CA LEU A 108 -2.03 13.36 14.93
C LEU A 108 -1.27 12.03 14.78
N ARG A 109 -1.79 10.92 15.30
CA ARG A 109 -1.15 9.60 15.22
C ARG A 109 -1.13 9.08 13.79
N THR A 110 -2.14 9.45 12.99
CA THR A 110 -2.19 9.09 11.56
C THR A 110 -1.12 9.79 10.74
N LEU A 111 -0.56 10.92 11.22
CA LEU A 111 0.51 11.65 10.55
C LEU A 111 1.86 10.92 10.55
N ILE A 112 2.05 9.87 11.34
CA ILE A 112 3.30 9.09 11.35
C ILE A 112 3.53 8.41 9.99
N GLY A 113 2.47 8.01 9.28
CA GLY A 113 2.54 7.44 7.93
C GLY A 113 2.99 8.42 6.84
N VAL A 114 2.72 9.72 7.06
CA VAL A 114 3.00 10.78 6.07
C VAL A 114 4.49 10.91 5.72
N PRO A 115 5.43 11.04 6.68
CA PRO A 115 6.86 11.13 6.37
C PRO A 115 7.40 9.85 5.74
N ILE A 116 6.88 8.68 6.13
CA ILE A 116 7.29 7.38 5.57
C ILE A 116 6.84 7.30 4.11
N ALA A 117 5.57 7.58 3.82
CA ALA A 117 5.03 7.60 2.47
C ALA A 117 5.75 8.65 1.60
N GLY A 118 5.99 9.85 2.12
CA GLY A 118 6.72 10.91 1.45
C GLY A 118 8.15 10.51 1.08
N ALA A 119 8.90 9.90 2.00
CA ALA A 119 10.24 9.40 1.76
C ALA A 119 10.28 8.32 0.66
N ILE A 120 9.31 7.39 0.67
CA ILE A 120 9.20 6.33 -0.33
C ILE A 120 8.84 6.92 -1.70
N ILE A 121 7.90 7.86 -1.78
CA ILE A 121 7.53 8.55 -3.02
C ILE A 121 8.75 9.30 -3.58
N PHE A 122 9.49 10.01 -2.73
CA PHE A 122 10.70 10.74 -3.15
C PHE A 122 11.78 9.79 -3.69
N TYR A 123 11.89 8.60 -3.13
CA TYR A 123 12.81 7.57 -3.61
C TYR A 123 12.37 6.96 -4.95
N LEU A 124 11.05 6.71 -5.15
CA LEU A 124 10.51 6.09 -6.37
C LEU A 124 10.39 7.04 -7.55
N ALA A 125 10.15 8.34 -7.31
CA ALA A 125 9.90 9.32 -8.36
C ALA A 125 11.06 9.44 -9.39
N PRO A 126 12.33 9.54 -8.99
CA PRO A 126 13.45 9.59 -9.95
C PRO A 126 13.64 8.28 -10.72
N GLU A 127 13.40 7.14 -10.08
CA GLU A 127 13.45 5.81 -10.73
C GLU A 127 12.38 5.67 -11.82
N ALA A 128 11.18 6.13 -11.57
CA ALA A 128 10.09 6.13 -12.55
C ALA A 128 10.42 7.03 -13.75
N LYS A 129 10.99 8.23 -13.51
CA LYS A 129 11.37 9.21 -14.53
C LYS A 129 12.56 8.74 -15.39
N SER A 130 13.61 8.20 -14.78
CA SER A 130 14.79 7.68 -15.48
C SER A 130 14.44 6.59 -16.50
N ARG A 131 13.48 5.75 -16.15
CA ARG A 131 13.00 4.65 -17.01
C ARG A 131 12.12 5.12 -18.15
N GLN A 132 11.48 6.26 -18.01
CA GLN A 132 10.65 6.88 -19.06
C GLN A 132 11.52 7.52 -20.16
N SER A 133 12.65 8.14 -19.79
CA SER A 133 13.57 8.77 -20.73
C SER A 133 14.34 7.77 -21.60
N GLY A 134 14.64 6.58 -21.10
CA GLY A 134 15.39 5.56 -21.85
C GLY A 134 14.65 4.95 -23.05
N ASN A 135 13.32 5.12 -23.16
CA ASN A 135 12.53 4.56 -24.25
C ASN A 135 12.45 5.48 -25.46
N VAL A 136 12.67 6.79 -25.27
CA VAL A 136 12.58 7.79 -26.36
C VAL A 136 13.81 7.71 -27.28
N ILE A 137 14.94 7.17 -26.81
CA ILE A 137 16.19 7.09 -27.55
C ILE A 137 16.28 5.80 -28.38
N SER A 138 15.48 4.77 -28.09
CA SER A 138 15.51 3.49 -28.81
C SER A 138 14.64 3.43 -30.06
N ASP A 139 13.77 4.45 -30.29
CA ASP A 139 12.85 4.51 -31.43
C ASP A 139 13.30 5.52 -32.54
N ARG A 140 14.60 5.86 -32.58
CA ARG A 140 15.18 6.69 -33.67
C ARG A 140 16.24 5.95 -34.42
#